data_1db523edc4a4c0328ceae6f7c48c7180
#
_entry.id   1db523edc4a4c0328ceae6f7c48c7180
#
_cell.length_a   1.000
_cell.length_b   1.000
_cell.length_c   1.000
_cell.angle_alpha   90.00
_cell.angle_beta   90.00
_cell.angle_gamma   90.00
#
_symmetry.space_group_name_H-M   'P 1'
#
loop_
_entity.id
_entity.type
_entity.pdbx_description
1 polymer ?
#
loop_
_entity_poly.entity_id
_entity_poly.type
_entity_poly.pdbx_seq_one_letter_code
_entity_poly.pdbx_strand_id
1 'polypeptide(L)'
;GLTFGYEVLKYVGEGQLYLGGLFVMIMSTILGMGVPGVAAYVIVAAVAVPVLTGVGVMPMAAHMFCLFYACLSNITPPVAMSSYVAAGIAHSDQTRTSLIAVKLGLTGFILPFFFLNNPLLLYSSANPALATLWAFATACLGVSALAAGLQGWLFGPCNSVMRGLLL
;
A
#
# COMPACT_ATOMS: atom_id res chain seq x y z
N GLY A 1 -13.80 17.37 2.79
CA GLY A 1 -13.07 16.15 3.15
C GLY A 1 -13.92 15.19 3.98
N LEU A 2 -14.36 15.58 5.15
CA LEU A 2 -15.16 14.74 6.07
C LEU A 2 -16.51 14.31 5.46
N THR A 3 -17.23 15.22 4.80
CA THR A 3 -18.51 14.91 4.14
C THR A 3 -18.37 13.82 3.09
N PHE A 4 -17.28 13.84 2.32
CA PHE A 4 -17.00 12.84 1.32
C PHE A 4 -16.65 11.47 1.94
N GLY A 5 -15.90 11.45 3.03
CA GLY A 5 -15.62 10.24 3.80
C GLY A 5 -16.91 9.58 4.33
N TYR A 6 -17.85 10.38 4.85
CA TYR A 6 -19.15 9.88 5.32
C TYR A 6 -20.02 9.32 4.18
N GLU A 7 -20.03 9.98 3.03
CA GLU A 7 -20.76 9.43 1.86
C GLU A 7 -20.20 8.09 1.40
N VAL A 8 -18.87 7.93 1.40
CA VAL A 8 -18.22 6.66 1.07
C VAL A 8 -18.60 5.57 2.07
N LEU A 9 -18.59 5.85 3.38
CA LEU A 9 -19.02 4.91 4.42
C LEU A 9 -20.44 4.41 4.19
N LYS A 10 -21.34 5.28 3.72
CA LYS A 10 -22.73 4.93 3.41
C LYS A 10 -22.85 3.92 2.27
N TYR A 11 -21.96 3.97 1.28
CA TYR A 11 -21.94 3.02 0.15
C TYR A 11 -21.14 1.74 0.44
N VAL A 12 -20.10 1.82 1.26
CA VAL A 12 -19.25 0.67 1.59
C VAL A 12 -19.92 -0.27 2.59
N GLY A 13 -20.86 0.22 3.39
CA GLY A 13 -21.55 -0.58 4.42
C GLY A 13 -20.64 -1.01 5.59
N GLU A 14 -21.24 -1.23 6.74
CA GLU A 14 -20.52 -1.74 7.90
C GLU A 14 -20.07 -3.19 7.62
N GLY A 15 -18.76 -3.46 7.74
CA GLY A 15 -18.18 -4.80 7.58
C GLY A 15 -17.49 -5.10 6.24
N GLN A 16 -17.49 -4.17 5.29
CA GLN A 16 -16.79 -4.37 4.01
C GLN A 16 -15.37 -3.76 4.05
N LEU A 17 -14.52 -4.30 4.92
CA LEU A 17 -13.14 -3.86 5.14
C LEU A 17 -12.31 -3.74 3.84
N TYR A 18 -12.42 -4.73 2.96
CA TYR A 18 -11.63 -4.76 1.73
C TYR A 18 -12.07 -3.72 0.70
N LEU A 19 -13.39 -3.49 0.57
CA LEU A 19 -13.91 -2.44 -0.31
C LEU A 19 -13.56 -1.05 0.21
N GLY A 20 -13.65 -0.82 1.52
CA GLY A 20 -13.19 0.40 2.15
C GLY A 20 -11.69 0.62 1.94
N GLY A 21 -10.88 -0.42 2.14
CA GLY A 21 -9.45 -0.40 1.90
C GLY A 21 -9.11 -0.11 0.44
N LEU A 22 -9.76 -0.75 -0.52
CA LEU A 22 -9.55 -0.53 -1.95
C LEU A 22 -9.91 0.92 -2.35
N PHE A 23 -11.03 1.42 -1.85
CA PHE A 23 -11.43 2.81 -2.09
C PHE A 23 -10.41 3.80 -1.53
N VAL A 24 -9.98 3.60 -0.27
CA VAL A 24 -8.96 4.43 0.36
C VAL A 24 -7.62 4.33 -0.37
N MET A 25 -7.22 3.16 -0.86
CA MET A 25 -6.03 2.96 -1.68
C MET A 25 -6.05 3.88 -2.91
N ILE A 26 -7.13 3.83 -3.69
CA ILE A 26 -7.27 4.64 -4.92
C ILE A 26 -7.26 6.14 -4.57
N MET A 27 -8.07 6.53 -3.59
CA MET A 27 -8.17 7.93 -3.15
C MET A 27 -6.83 8.47 -2.63
N SER A 28 -6.15 7.70 -1.79
CA SER A 28 -4.86 8.08 -1.21
C SER A 28 -3.79 8.22 -2.27
N THR A 29 -3.78 7.32 -3.25
CA THR A 29 -2.84 7.38 -4.36
C THR A 29 -3.09 8.64 -5.21
N ILE A 30 -4.34 8.95 -5.54
CA ILE A 30 -4.69 10.14 -6.34
C ILE A 30 -4.38 11.43 -5.57
N LEU A 31 -4.80 11.52 -4.31
CA LEU A 31 -4.58 12.73 -3.47
C LEU A 31 -3.10 12.97 -3.15
N GLY A 32 -2.30 11.91 -3.10
CA GLY A 32 -0.86 12.00 -2.83
C GLY A 32 -0.01 12.36 -4.05
N MET A 33 -0.56 12.28 -5.28
CA MET A 33 0.19 12.56 -6.50
C MET A 33 0.68 14.00 -6.56
N GLY A 34 1.96 14.18 -6.81
CA GLY A 34 2.56 15.51 -6.99
C GLY A 34 2.83 16.28 -5.70
N VAL A 35 2.64 15.65 -4.53
CA VAL A 35 2.87 16.26 -3.22
C VAL A 35 4.00 15.50 -2.50
N PRO A 36 4.95 16.20 -1.82
CA PRO A 36 5.98 15.54 -1.02
C PRO A 36 5.38 14.59 0.04
N GLY A 37 6.02 13.44 0.27
CA GLY A 37 5.48 12.31 1.02
C GLY A 37 4.83 12.66 2.37
N VAL A 38 5.46 13.52 3.19
CA VAL A 38 4.88 13.92 4.49
C VAL A 38 3.61 14.77 4.31
N ALA A 39 3.64 15.74 3.39
CA ALA A 39 2.46 16.57 3.10
C ALA A 39 1.35 15.74 2.45
N ALA A 40 1.69 14.84 1.55
CA ALA A 40 0.76 13.88 0.97
C ALA A 40 0.07 13.05 2.07
N TYR A 41 0.86 12.51 3.01
CA TYR A 41 0.31 11.76 4.15
C TYR A 41 -0.68 12.58 4.98
N VAL A 42 -0.36 13.82 5.32
CA VAL A 42 -1.26 14.68 6.12
C VAL A 42 -2.61 14.90 5.41
N ILE A 43 -2.57 15.19 4.10
CA ILE A 43 -3.77 15.39 3.30
C ILE A 43 -4.60 14.11 3.21
N VAL A 44 -3.94 12.99 2.91
CA VAL A 44 -4.56 11.67 2.77
C VAL A 44 -5.16 11.23 4.11
N ALA A 45 -4.40 11.34 5.21
CA ALA A 45 -4.85 10.91 6.52
C ALA A 45 -6.09 11.66 7.01
N ALA A 46 -6.18 12.98 6.73
CA ALA A 46 -7.33 13.77 7.12
C ALA A 46 -8.65 13.30 6.48
N VAL A 47 -8.59 12.64 5.32
CA VAL A 47 -9.78 12.14 4.60
C VAL A 47 -9.97 10.65 4.81
N ALA A 48 -8.91 9.88 4.71
CA ALA A 48 -8.97 8.43 4.60
C ALA A 48 -8.98 7.71 5.97
N VAL A 49 -8.32 8.26 6.99
CA VAL A 49 -8.34 7.65 8.34
C VAL A 49 -9.74 7.57 8.92
N PRO A 50 -10.58 8.63 8.87
CA PRO A 50 -11.97 8.52 9.35
C PRO A 50 -12.78 7.45 8.62
N VAL A 51 -12.54 7.23 7.32
CA VAL A 51 -13.21 6.18 6.54
C VAL A 51 -12.82 4.79 7.06
N LEU A 52 -11.53 4.53 7.21
CA LEU A 52 -11.03 3.24 7.68
C LEU A 52 -11.43 2.95 9.12
N THR A 53 -11.36 3.93 10.01
CA THR A 53 -11.78 3.77 11.41
C THR A 53 -13.28 3.56 11.52
N GLY A 54 -14.07 4.19 10.65
CA GLY A 54 -15.51 3.99 10.56
C GLY A 54 -15.94 2.58 10.17
N VAL A 55 -15.11 1.85 9.41
CA VAL A 55 -15.34 0.42 9.10
C VAL A 55 -14.66 -0.52 10.11
N GLY A 56 -14.20 -0.01 11.25
CA GLY A 56 -13.66 -0.81 12.35
C GLY A 56 -12.16 -1.06 12.32
N VAL A 57 -11.41 -0.38 11.44
CA VAL A 57 -9.94 -0.49 11.41
C VAL A 57 -9.33 0.24 12.61
N MET A 58 -8.34 -0.39 13.25
CA MET A 58 -7.58 0.24 14.32
C MET A 58 -6.88 1.52 13.82
N PRO A 59 -6.92 2.65 14.56
CA PRO A 59 -6.37 3.93 14.11
C PRO A 59 -4.92 3.85 13.62
N MET A 60 -4.05 3.13 14.31
CA MET A 60 -2.65 2.94 13.89
C MET A 60 -2.56 2.24 12.53
N ALA A 61 -3.35 1.20 12.29
CA ALA A 61 -3.40 0.50 11.00
C ALA A 61 -3.90 1.42 9.89
N ALA A 62 -4.93 2.24 10.16
CA ALA A 62 -5.46 3.20 9.21
C ALA A 62 -4.40 4.27 8.83
N HIS A 63 -3.66 4.80 9.81
CA HIS A 63 -2.58 5.75 9.57
C HIS A 63 -1.43 5.12 8.77
N MET A 64 -1.00 3.90 9.11
CA MET A 64 0.03 3.18 8.36
C MET A 64 -0.41 2.90 6.92
N PHE A 65 -1.66 2.49 6.72
CA PHE A 65 -2.25 2.30 5.40
C PHE A 65 -2.18 3.56 4.54
N CYS A 66 -2.61 4.69 5.09
CA CYS A 66 -2.56 5.98 4.41
C CYS A 66 -1.13 6.43 4.09
N LEU A 67 -0.18 6.21 5.01
CA LEU A 67 1.23 6.55 4.83
C LEU A 67 1.84 5.79 3.65
N PHE A 68 1.60 4.48 3.56
CA PHE A 68 2.11 3.66 2.45
C PHE A 68 1.61 4.16 1.10
N TYR A 69 0.31 4.43 0.95
CA TYR A 69 -0.22 4.91 -0.35
C TYR A 69 0.18 6.34 -0.66
N ALA A 70 0.34 7.20 0.33
CA ALA A 70 0.91 8.53 0.15
C ALA A 70 2.36 8.47 -0.37
N CYS A 71 3.15 7.49 0.08
CA CYS A 71 4.49 7.27 -0.44
C CYS A 71 4.48 6.65 -1.84
N LEU A 72 3.64 5.65 -2.08
CA LEU A 72 3.53 4.96 -3.37
C LEU A 72 2.99 5.87 -4.49
N SER A 73 2.22 6.90 -4.15
CA SER A 73 1.73 7.89 -5.12
C SER A 73 2.87 8.58 -5.87
N ASN A 74 4.06 8.72 -5.26
CA ASN A 74 5.22 9.37 -5.87
C ASN A 74 5.89 8.55 -6.99
N ILE A 75 5.58 7.26 -7.09
CA ILE A 75 6.03 6.41 -8.21
C ILE A 75 4.92 6.09 -9.20
N THR A 76 3.67 6.51 -8.91
CA THR A 76 2.48 6.15 -9.69
C THR A 76 2.20 7.18 -10.78
N PRO A 77 2.10 6.78 -12.06
CA PRO A 77 1.65 7.68 -13.12
C PRO A 77 0.24 8.22 -12.85
N PRO A 78 -0.12 9.40 -13.34
CA PRO A 78 0.57 10.22 -14.35
C PRO A 78 1.62 11.19 -13.78
N VAL A 79 1.66 11.44 -12.48
CA VAL A 79 2.55 12.45 -11.88
C VAL A 79 3.90 11.88 -11.50
N ALA A 80 3.97 10.70 -10.86
CA ALA A 80 5.15 9.86 -10.60
C ALA A 80 6.46 10.64 -10.32
N MET A 81 6.41 11.62 -9.42
CA MET A 81 7.45 12.65 -9.26
C MET A 81 8.84 12.05 -9.03
N SER A 82 8.94 11.05 -8.14
CA SER A 82 10.23 10.38 -7.86
C SER A 82 10.77 9.61 -9.06
N SER A 83 9.88 8.95 -9.82
CA SER A 83 10.27 8.22 -11.03
C SER A 83 10.72 9.15 -12.15
N TYR A 84 10.12 10.32 -12.27
CA TYR A 84 10.49 11.31 -13.30
C TYR A 84 11.84 11.96 -12.99
N VAL A 85 12.11 12.24 -11.71
CA VAL A 85 13.44 12.71 -11.29
C VAL A 85 14.50 11.64 -11.59
N ALA A 86 14.24 10.39 -11.25
CA ALA A 86 15.15 9.28 -11.54
C ALA A 86 15.38 9.10 -13.05
N ALA A 87 14.33 9.23 -13.86
CA ALA A 87 14.43 9.19 -15.32
C ALA A 87 15.28 10.32 -15.88
N GLY A 88 15.16 11.53 -15.31
CA GLY A 88 15.99 12.69 -15.68
C GLY A 88 17.48 12.46 -15.40
N ILE A 89 17.81 11.89 -14.23
CA ILE A 89 19.19 11.54 -13.87
C ILE A 89 19.76 10.45 -14.78
N ALA A 90 18.94 9.45 -15.11
CA ALA A 90 19.33 8.31 -15.96
C ALA A 90 19.23 8.61 -17.46
N HIS A 91 18.81 9.80 -17.87
CA HIS A 91 18.56 10.18 -19.27
C HIS A 91 17.65 9.17 -19.99
N SER A 92 16.61 8.68 -19.29
CA SER A 92 15.68 7.68 -19.77
C SER A 92 14.26 8.24 -19.97
N ASP A 93 13.41 7.48 -20.63
CA ASP A 93 12.00 7.87 -20.83
C ASP A 93 11.23 7.87 -19.50
N GLN A 94 10.57 8.99 -19.17
CA GLN A 94 9.87 9.21 -17.92
C GLN A 94 8.70 8.25 -17.71
N THR A 95 7.90 8.05 -18.75
CA THR A 95 6.71 7.19 -18.70
C THR A 95 7.10 5.73 -18.51
N ARG A 96 8.08 5.26 -19.26
CA ARG A 96 8.59 3.90 -19.16
C ARG A 96 9.21 3.65 -17.78
N THR A 97 9.97 4.61 -17.26
CA THR A 97 10.59 4.51 -15.92
C THR A 97 9.53 4.43 -14.85
N SER A 98 8.46 5.24 -14.91
CA SER A 98 7.39 5.22 -13.91
C SER A 98 6.57 3.93 -13.96
N LEU A 99 6.29 3.38 -15.14
CA LEU A 99 5.61 2.08 -15.28
C LEU A 99 6.45 0.93 -14.71
N ILE A 100 7.76 0.96 -14.94
CA ILE A 100 8.69 -0.03 -14.34
C ILE A 100 8.72 0.15 -12.80
N ALA A 101 8.75 1.39 -12.30
CA ALA A 101 8.73 1.66 -10.87
C ALA A 101 7.46 1.14 -10.20
N VAL A 102 6.28 1.34 -10.80
CA VAL A 102 5.01 0.75 -10.32
C VAL A 102 5.07 -0.77 -10.33
N LYS A 103 5.58 -1.38 -11.41
CA LYS A 103 5.72 -2.84 -11.50
C LYS A 103 6.61 -3.38 -10.38
N LEU A 104 7.74 -2.72 -10.09
CA LEU A 104 8.63 -3.09 -8.98
C LEU A 104 7.96 -2.86 -7.62
N GLY A 105 7.21 -1.77 -7.49
CA GLY A 105 6.48 -1.40 -6.27
C GLY A 105 5.16 -2.14 -6.05
N LEU A 106 4.74 -3.04 -6.95
CA LEU A 106 3.40 -3.66 -6.91
C LEU A 106 3.13 -4.41 -5.61
N THR A 107 4.13 -5.08 -5.06
CA THR A 107 4.06 -5.74 -3.75
C THR A 107 3.76 -4.72 -2.63
N GLY A 108 4.29 -3.50 -2.74
CA GLY A 108 4.02 -2.40 -1.80
C GLY A 108 2.56 -1.95 -1.79
N PHE A 109 1.83 -2.11 -2.91
CA PHE A 109 0.39 -1.82 -2.95
C PHE A 109 -0.46 -2.88 -2.23
N ILE A 110 0.05 -4.10 -2.11
CA ILE A 110 -0.65 -5.19 -1.43
C ILE A 110 -0.33 -5.21 0.06
N LEU A 111 0.91 -4.86 0.44
CA LEU A 111 1.40 -4.91 1.80
C LEU A 111 0.50 -4.20 2.85
N PRO A 112 -0.06 -3.00 2.59
CA PRO A 112 -0.89 -2.32 3.58
C PRO A 112 -2.16 -3.09 3.96
N PHE A 113 -2.69 -3.93 3.08
CA PHE A 113 -3.84 -4.78 3.41
C PHE A 113 -3.53 -5.81 4.49
N PHE A 114 -2.27 -6.20 4.66
CA PHE A 114 -1.87 -7.08 5.77
C PHE A 114 -2.04 -6.40 7.12
N PHE A 115 -1.81 -5.09 7.21
CA PHE A 115 -2.04 -4.32 8.44
C PHE A 115 -3.52 -4.23 8.81
N LEU A 116 -4.42 -4.20 7.81
CA LEU A 116 -5.85 -4.18 8.05
C LEU A 116 -6.35 -5.49 8.64
N ASN A 117 -5.77 -6.62 8.21
CA ASN A 117 -6.20 -7.95 8.63
C ASN A 117 -5.49 -8.45 9.87
N ASN A 118 -4.25 -8.03 10.10
CA ASN A 118 -3.45 -8.53 11.21
C ASN A 118 -2.81 -7.38 12.01
N PRO A 119 -3.51 -6.88 13.05
CA PRO A 119 -2.98 -5.83 13.93
C PRO A 119 -1.70 -6.23 14.67
N LEU A 120 -1.37 -7.53 14.77
CA LEU A 120 -0.13 -8.02 15.38
C LEU A 120 1.13 -7.58 14.65
N LEU A 121 1.01 -7.23 13.35
CA LEU A 121 2.12 -6.64 12.57
C LEU A 121 2.49 -5.24 13.03
N LEU A 122 1.57 -4.55 13.71
CA LEU A 122 1.82 -3.27 14.33
C LEU A 122 2.23 -3.51 15.78
N TYR A 123 3.50 -3.21 16.11
CA TYR A 123 4.00 -3.41 17.44
C TYR A 123 3.15 -2.67 18.49
N SER A 124 2.71 -3.39 19.48
CA SER A 124 2.05 -2.86 20.68
C SER A 124 2.60 -3.58 21.90
N SER A 125 2.83 -2.86 22.98
CA SER A 125 3.28 -3.44 24.25
C SER A 125 2.29 -4.45 24.85
N ALA A 126 1.05 -4.44 24.39
CA ALA A 126 0.01 -5.39 24.79
C ALA A 126 0.10 -6.72 24.02
N ASN A 127 0.83 -6.78 22.92
CA ASN A 127 0.94 -7.99 22.09
C ASN A 127 2.00 -8.93 22.64
N PRO A 128 1.75 -10.27 22.68
CA PRO A 128 2.78 -11.25 23.00
C PRO A 128 3.96 -11.15 22.01
N ALA A 129 5.16 -10.97 22.51
CA ALA A 129 6.36 -10.79 21.66
C ALA A 129 6.56 -11.94 20.65
N LEU A 130 6.29 -13.17 21.07
CA LEU A 130 6.40 -14.36 20.22
C LEU A 130 5.36 -14.35 19.07
N ALA A 131 4.11 -13.94 19.34
CA ALA A 131 3.06 -13.84 18.33
C ALA A 131 3.39 -12.75 17.30
N THR A 132 3.90 -11.60 17.74
CA THR A 132 4.35 -10.51 16.88
C THR A 132 5.51 -10.95 15.98
N LEU A 133 6.50 -11.65 16.56
CA LEU A 133 7.65 -12.18 15.81
C LEU A 133 7.20 -13.18 14.74
N TRP A 134 6.26 -14.07 15.09
CA TRP A 134 5.72 -15.07 14.17
C TRP A 134 4.91 -14.42 13.04
N ALA A 135 4.07 -13.43 13.36
CA ALA A 135 3.32 -12.64 12.37
C ALA A 135 4.26 -11.89 11.42
N PHE A 136 5.34 -11.32 11.95
CA PHE A 136 6.35 -10.64 11.14
C PHE A 136 7.09 -11.61 10.21
N ALA A 137 7.52 -12.76 10.70
CA ALA A 137 8.21 -13.76 9.91
C ALA A 137 7.33 -14.29 8.76
N THR A 138 6.05 -14.60 9.04
CA THR A 138 5.10 -15.05 8.02
C THR A 138 4.79 -13.95 7.00
N ALA A 139 4.68 -12.69 7.42
CA ALA A 139 4.50 -11.55 6.52
C ALA A 139 5.71 -11.36 5.60
N CYS A 140 6.94 -11.45 6.13
CA CYS A 140 8.16 -11.38 5.32
C CYS A 140 8.22 -12.48 4.25
N LEU A 141 7.86 -13.71 4.62
CA LEU A 141 7.79 -14.82 3.66
C LEU A 141 6.73 -14.58 2.59
N GLY A 142 5.52 -14.15 2.98
CA GLY A 142 4.43 -13.84 2.05
C GLY A 142 4.79 -12.71 1.09
N VAL A 143 5.38 -11.62 1.59
CA VAL A 143 5.82 -10.49 0.76
C VAL A 143 6.94 -10.91 -0.20
N SER A 144 7.89 -11.73 0.26
CA SER A 144 8.98 -12.23 -0.58
C SER A 144 8.45 -13.15 -1.70
N ALA A 145 7.51 -14.03 -1.37
CA ALA A 145 6.86 -14.91 -2.35
C ALA A 145 6.06 -14.09 -3.38
N LEU A 146 5.26 -13.14 -2.93
CA LEU A 146 4.51 -12.20 -3.77
C LEU A 146 5.44 -11.42 -4.71
N ALA A 147 6.53 -10.87 -4.18
CA ALA A 147 7.51 -10.13 -4.97
C ALA A 147 8.14 -11.03 -6.05
N ALA A 148 8.53 -12.24 -5.69
CA ALA A 148 9.11 -13.22 -6.64
C ALA A 148 8.09 -13.62 -7.71
N GLY A 149 6.83 -13.87 -7.35
CA GLY A 149 5.76 -14.21 -8.29
C GLY A 149 5.48 -13.07 -9.27
N LEU A 150 5.36 -11.83 -8.79
CA LEU A 150 5.10 -10.64 -9.61
C LEU A 150 6.28 -10.30 -10.53
N GLN A 151 7.51 -10.37 -10.02
CA GLN A 151 8.72 -10.07 -10.80
C GLN A 151 9.13 -11.23 -11.73
N GLY A 152 8.71 -12.47 -11.40
CA GLY A 152 9.09 -13.67 -12.13
C GLY A 152 10.53 -14.11 -11.89
N TRP A 153 11.11 -13.74 -10.74
CA TRP A 153 12.48 -14.06 -10.35
C TRP A 153 12.57 -14.44 -8.87
N LEU A 154 13.09 -15.64 -8.59
CA LEU A 154 13.42 -16.12 -7.25
C LEU A 154 14.70 -16.96 -7.35
N PHE A 155 15.87 -16.38 -7.04
CA PHE A 155 17.20 -17.02 -7.26
C PHE A 155 17.47 -17.49 -8.69
N GLY A 156 16.51 -17.31 -9.62
CA GLY A 156 16.53 -17.66 -11.02
C GLY A 156 15.20 -17.30 -11.69
N PRO A 157 15.09 -17.40 -13.02
CA PRO A 157 13.84 -17.09 -13.73
C PRO A 157 12.75 -18.10 -13.34
N CYS A 158 11.62 -17.58 -12.86
CA CYS A 158 10.48 -18.40 -12.46
C CYS A 158 9.64 -18.82 -13.67
N ASN A 159 9.35 -20.12 -13.77
CA ASN A 159 8.43 -20.66 -14.76
C ASN A 159 6.98 -20.24 -14.42
N SER A 160 6.08 -20.25 -15.40
CA SER A 160 4.67 -19.83 -15.22
C SER A 160 3.96 -20.56 -14.09
N VAL A 161 4.26 -21.85 -13.89
CA VAL A 161 3.70 -22.65 -12.79
C VAL A 161 4.23 -22.18 -11.43
N MET A 162 5.55 -21.92 -11.32
CA MET A 162 6.14 -21.37 -10.08
C MET A 162 5.57 -20.00 -9.74
N ARG A 163 5.35 -19.15 -10.74
CA ARG A 163 4.73 -17.84 -10.54
C ARG A 163 3.30 -17.96 -10.00
N GLY A 164 2.50 -18.89 -10.53
CA GLY A 164 1.15 -19.15 -10.03
C GLY A 164 1.10 -19.71 -8.61
N LEU A 165 2.14 -20.45 -8.18
CA LEU A 165 2.24 -20.97 -6.80
C LEU A 165 2.72 -19.93 -5.79
N LEU A 166 3.40 -18.86 -6.24
CA LEU A 166 3.94 -17.77 -5.41
C LEU A 166 2.96 -16.61 -5.25
N LEU A 167 1.94 -16.53 -6.10
CA LEU A 167 0.84 -15.55 -6.06
C LEU A 167 -0.36 -16.08 -5.30
#